data_fb8911b51d705ed685b67236e85dcf64
#
_entry.id   fb8911b51d705ed685b67236e85dcf64
#
_cell.length_a   1.000
_cell.length_b   1.000
_cell.length_c   1.000
_cell.angle_alpha   90.00
_cell.angle_beta   90.00
_cell.angle_gamma   90.00
#
_symmetry.space_group_name_H-M   'P 1'
#
loop_
_entity.id
_entity.type
_entity.pdbx_description
1 polymer ?
#
loop_
_entity_poly.entity_id
_entity_poly.type
_entity_poly.pdbx_seq_one_letter_code
_entity_poly.pdbx_strand_id
1 'polypeptide(L)'
;MIILGLHMGHDAAVALIKEGKLVGTSSIERFTRRKKDSVLDLEYIRLFLKGYNTTLEDVNCITFSTWTKQLAPWMDIYSPTDAVYPLAKFGTWASNTVITNHLEGSDRVELTEYGYTLPDMIHRTSMPYIASDINTDNSFHINVRIKGIDKTYKGLFVDHHMSHAASTFYTSDFEEAAIFTADASMHHTEACSGFFVGMGNQIQQFRNPEYMLGNFYDVATEHLGIGPGVIKAGSLMGLAAYGRISKKAYDNWKEWTAPQSIRKFDKEEHRYIDWLFTQISGRFPIVGEKIRASILNNDPESDQFTREWQEPFTNKESTSQEAMDIAADIQFITERSLVEYTQQLFEETKSFNSGNLCVAGGTFLNCNANYKIQTETDFDKMHMFPACGDDGTAAGSALYFLHKHLRHPRQKYTTAELAYSGVIWYDGHLTDGEPLDLDVVADYLNNDKIVCWYDGASENGPRALGHRSFLASPKNNSMKDKMNARVKFREWYRPFAPIVLAERAQDWFVMDFETPYMLHTVPSKKPFDIPAAVHIDNSARVQTLTKEHNEKLYTLIEKFEEKSGIPILINTSLNVKGEPIVESPDDAVNLFKRSDVDILVINNKMWIKNA
;
A
#
# COMPACT_ATOMS: atom_id res chain seq x y z
N MET A 1 7.20 23.14 -15.02
CA MET A 1 8.15 22.57 -14.04
C MET A 1 7.86 21.09 -13.89
N ILE A 2 8.92 20.27 -13.87
CA ILE A 2 8.83 18.81 -13.80
C ILE A 2 9.55 18.36 -12.53
N ILE A 3 8.83 17.61 -11.66
CA ILE A 3 9.36 17.06 -10.42
C ILE A 3 9.26 15.53 -10.51
N LEU A 4 10.34 14.84 -10.24
CA LEU A 4 10.42 13.39 -10.16
C LEU A 4 10.49 12.98 -8.69
N GLY A 5 9.47 12.29 -8.20
CA GLY A 5 9.44 11.70 -6.86
C GLY A 5 9.93 10.25 -6.89
N LEU A 6 10.75 9.87 -5.92
CA LEU A 6 11.34 8.54 -5.82
C LEU A 6 11.13 7.97 -4.41
N HIS A 7 10.77 6.71 -4.35
CA HIS A 7 10.79 5.88 -3.15
C HIS A 7 11.65 4.64 -3.40
N MET A 8 12.56 4.33 -2.50
CA MET A 8 13.43 3.15 -2.55
C MET A 8 13.32 2.40 -1.23
N GLY A 9 12.99 1.17 -1.31
CA GLY A 9 12.67 0.30 -0.18
C GLY A 9 11.79 -0.80 -0.71
N HIS A 10 11.19 -1.62 0.13
CA HIS A 10 10.13 -2.47 -0.37
C HIS A 10 9.04 -1.59 -1.00
N ASP A 11 8.46 -1.98 -2.12
CA ASP A 11 7.52 -1.17 -2.90
C ASP A 11 8.15 0.06 -3.60
N ALA A 12 9.40 -0.05 -4.03
CA ALA A 12 10.07 1.03 -4.76
C ALA A 12 9.18 1.58 -5.89
N ALA A 13 9.08 2.91 -5.94
CA ALA A 13 8.12 3.60 -6.79
C ALA A 13 8.65 4.92 -7.32
N VAL A 14 8.04 5.37 -8.40
CA VAL A 14 8.29 6.66 -9.05
C VAL A 14 6.99 7.45 -9.18
N ALA A 15 7.11 8.78 -9.14
CA ALA A 15 6.00 9.70 -9.38
C ALA A 15 6.46 10.89 -10.23
N LEU A 16 5.59 11.40 -11.05
CA LEU A 16 5.88 12.53 -11.93
C LEU A 16 4.85 13.64 -11.73
N ILE A 17 5.35 14.81 -11.38
CA ILE A 17 4.58 16.05 -11.45
C ILE A 17 4.99 16.83 -12.68
N LYS A 18 4.00 17.23 -13.46
CA LYS A 18 4.16 18.05 -14.65
C LYS A 18 3.11 19.16 -14.66
N GLU A 19 3.53 20.41 -14.94
CA GLU A 19 2.62 21.56 -14.98
C GLU A 19 1.79 21.79 -13.71
N GLY A 20 2.37 21.43 -12.55
CA GLY A 20 1.71 21.61 -11.26
C GLY A 20 0.71 20.53 -10.88
N LYS A 21 0.65 19.41 -11.61
CA LYS A 21 -0.25 18.28 -11.36
C LYS A 21 0.51 16.97 -11.30
N LEU A 22 0.12 16.06 -10.41
CA LEU A 22 0.57 14.67 -10.43
C LEU A 22 -0.03 13.99 -11.67
N VAL A 23 0.82 13.59 -12.61
CA VAL A 23 0.38 13.01 -13.89
C VAL A 23 0.73 11.53 -14.01
N GLY A 24 1.69 11.04 -13.23
CA GLY A 24 2.15 9.67 -13.32
C GLY A 24 2.65 9.11 -12.01
N THR A 25 2.38 7.83 -11.78
CA THR A 25 2.92 7.01 -10.68
C THR A 25 3.14 5.59 -11.18
N SER A 26 4.16 4.90 -10.67
CA SER A 26 4.33 3.49 -10.97
C SER A 26 5.25 2.80 -9.97
N SER A 27 4.95 1.54 -9.62
CA SER A 27 5.79 0.69 -8.79
C SER A 27 6.72 -0.13 -9.65
N ILE A 28 7.99 -0.22 -9.28
CA ILE A 28 9.00 -0.95 -10.06
C ILE A 28 8.72 -2.46 -10.15
N GLU A 29 8.04 -3.03 -9.17
CA GLU A 29 7.66 -4.45 -9.18
C GLU A 29 6.93 -4.86 -10.45
N ARG A 30 6.11 -3.96 -11.00
CA ARG A 30 5.35 -4.20 -12.23
C ARG A 30 6.24 -4.35 -13.45
N PHE A 31 7.35 -3.63 -13.48
CA PHE A 31 8.35 -3.70 -14.55
C PHE A 31 9.29 -4.91 -14.37
N THR A 32 9.89 -5.06 -13.18
CA THR A 32 10.85 -6.14 -12.90
C THR A 32 10.20 -7.52 -12.76
N ARG A 33 8.89 -7.57 -12.62
CA ARG A 33 8.09 -8.77 -12.36
C ARG A 33 8.44 -9.46 -11.03
N ARG A 34 9.06 -8.73 -10.08
CA ARG A 34 9.41 -9.19 -8.74
C ARG A 34 8.61 -8.41 -7.71
N LYS A 35 7.75 -9.11 -6.94
CA LYS A 35 6.95 -8.48 -5.89
C LYS A 35 7.80 -7.80 -4.84
N LYS A 36 7.33 -6.61 -4.41
CA LYS A 36 7.98 -5.82 -3.38
C LYS A 36 9.44 -5.49 -3.71
N ASP A 37 9.74 -5.31 -5.00
CA ASP A 37 11.09 -4.98 -5.43
C ASP A 37 11.52 -3.63 -4.87
N SER A 38 12.76 -3.58 -4.40
CA SER A 38 13.33 -2.41 -3.72
C SER A 38 14.34 -1.63 -4.56
N VAL A 39 14.76 -2.18 -5.69
CA VAL A 39 15.82 -1.61 -6.52
C VAL A 39 15.23 -0.77 -7.64
N LEU A 40 15.40 0.55 -7.56
CA LEU A 40 15.06 1.42 -8.69
C LEU A 40 16.12 1.32 -9.77
N ASP A 41 15.70 0.84 -10.93
CA ASP A 41 16.53 0.78 -12.14
C ASP A 41 16.42 2.10 -12.92
N LEU A 42 17.55 2.60 -13.42
CA LEU A 42 17.60 3.82 -14.21
C LEU A 42 16.86 3.68 -15.57
N GLU A 43 16.93 2.49 -16.18
CA GLU A 43 16.21 2.19 -17.43
C GLU A 43 14.70 2.25 -17.22
N TYR A 44 14.24 1.74 -16.08
CA TYR A 44 12.82 1.84 -15.71
C TYR A 44 12.37 3.29 -15.57
N ILE A 45 13.16 4.13 -14.90
CA ILE A 45 12.83 5.56 -14.76
C ILE A 45 12.76 6.23 -16.12
N ARG A 46 13.71 5.93 -17.03
CA ARG A 46 13.68 6.45 -18.41
C ARG A 46 12.44 6.00 -19.17
N LEU A 47 12.07 4.72 -19.04
CA LEU A 47 10.88 4.17 -19.67
C LEU A 47 9.60 4.82 -19.13
N PHE A 48 9.50 4.97 -17.81
CA PHE A 48 8.40 5.66 -17.16
C PHE A 48 8.28 7.12 -17.69
N LEU A 49 9.35 7.89 -17.65
CA LEU A 49 9.36 9.27 -18.13
C LEU A 49 8.98 9.36 -19.62
N LYS A 50 9.47 8.43 -20.44
CA LYS A 50 9.13 8.35 -21.86
C LYS A 50 7.63 8.20 -22.10
N GLY A 51 6.94 7.44 -21.24
CA GLY A 51 5.48 7.29 -21.28
C GLY A 51 4.73 8.62 -21.13
N TYR A 52 5.37 9.64 -20.56
CA TYR A 52 4.83 10.99 -20.37
C TYR A 52 5.52 12.04 -21.28
N ASN A 53 6.17 11.62 -22.36
CA ASN A 53 6.93 12.48 -23.26
C ASN A 53 7.92 13.38 -22.49
N THR A 54 8.68 12.79 -21.59
CA THR A 54 9.61 13.48 -20.69
C THR A 54 10.92 12.70 -20.64
N THR A 55 12.05 13.38 -20.45
CA THR A 55 13.36 12.79 -20.25
C THR A 55 13.92 13.20 -18.89
N LEU A 56 15.02 12.57 -18.45
CA LEU A 56 15.71 12.99 -17.22
C LEU A 56 16.24 14.42 -17.33
N GLU A 57 16.68 14.83 -18.50
CA GLU A 57 17.18 16.17 -18.79
C GLU A 57 16.10 17.25 -18.58
N ASP A 58 14.82 16.92 -18.80
CA ASP A 58 13.69 17.82 -18.60
C ASP A 58 13.34 17.99 -17.12
N VAL A 59 13.71 17.04 -16.25
CA VAL A 59 13.40 17.07 -14.81
C VAL A 59 14.09 18.27 -14.16
N ASN A 60 13.35 19.04 -13.38
CA ASN A 60 13.84 20.22 -12.69
C ASN A 60 14.29 19.90 -11.24
N CYS A 61 13.58 19.00 -10.58
CA CYS A 61 13.83 18.63 -9.19
C CYS A 61 13.57 17.14 -8.98
N ILE A 62 14.32 16.52 -8.04
CA ILE A 62 14.13 15.13 -7.63
C ILE A 62 13.85 15.10 -6.12
N THR A 63 12.76 14.44 -5.72
CA THR A 63 12.38 14.30 -4.31
C THR A 63 12.43 12.85 -3.87
N PHE A 64 12.62 12.63 -2.57
CA PHE A 64 12.78 11.31 -1.99
C PHE A 64 11.97 11.20 -0.70
N SER A 65 11.31 10.07 -0.53
CA SER A 65 10.81 9.62 0.77
C SER A 65 11.74 8.59 1.41
N THR A 66 12.53 7.88 0.60
CA THR A 66 13.55 6.90 1.00
C THR A 66 14.62 6.81 -0.08
N TRP A 67 15.88 6.65 0.31
CA TRP A 67 16.98 6.40 -0.62
C TRP A 67 18.16 5.69 0.07
N THR A 68 18.81 4.80 -0.67
CA THR A 68 20.09 4.21 -0.28
C THR A 68 20.98 3.99 -1.51
N LYS A 69 22.27 4.18 -1.34
CA LYS A 69 23.26 3.98 -2.40
C LYS A 69 23.27 2.56 -2.96
N GLN A 70 22.95 1.58 -2.15
CA GLN A 70 22.91 0.18 -2.57
C GLN A 70 21.76 -0.09 -3.55
N LEU A 71 20.63 0.61 -3.40
CA LEU A 71 19.45 0.45 -4.25
C LEU A 71 19.50 1.35 -5.49
N ALA A 72 20.32 2.42 -5.50
CA ALA A 72 20.52 3.29 -6.65
C ALA A 72 21.99 3.67 -6.86
N PRO A 73 22.85 2.73 -7.26
CA PRO A 73 24.28 2.97 -7.41
C PRO A 73 24.63 3.92 -8.58
N TRP A 74 23.66 4.28 -9.40
CA TRP A 74 23.77 5.20 -10.52
C TRP A 74 23.56 6.67 -10.13
N MET A 75 23.25 6.96 -8.85
CA MET A 75 22.94 8.29 -8.35
C MET A 75 23.81 8.64 -7.15
N ASP A 76 24.21 9.89 -7.05
CA ASP A 76 24.92 10.45 -5.91
C ASP A 76 24.15 11.66 -5.35
N ILE A 77 24.12 11.77 -4.02
CA ILE A 77 23.43 12.84 -3.28
C ILE A 77 24.43 13.63 -2.46
N TYR A 78 24.31 14.95 -2.50
CA TYR A 78 25.22 15.90 -1.86
C TYR A 78 24.44 16.92 -1.03
N SER A 79 25.13 17.60 -0.12
CA SER A 79 24.59 18.78 0.55
C SER A 79 24.31 19.91 -0.44
N PRO A 80 23.44 20.89 -0.14
CA PRO A 80 23.17 22.03 -1.02
C PRO A 80 24.41 22.86 -1.35
N THR A 81 25.43 22.83 -0.49
CA THR A 81 26.70 23.57 -0.66
C THR A 81 27.81 22.72 -1.26
N ASP A 82 27.52 21.50 -1.72
CA ASP A 82 28.49 20.47 -2.11
C ASP A 82 29.53 20.15 -0.99
N ALA A 83 29.29 20.63 0.22
CA ALA A 83 30.06 20.27 1.39
C ALA A 83 29.58 18.92 1.97
N VAL A 84 30.47 18.25 2.66
CA VAL A 84 30.09 17.07 3.42
C VAL A 84 28.99 17.46 4.42
N TYR A 85 27.90 16.73 4.42
CA TYR A 85 26.85 16.92 5.41
C TYR A 85 27.45 16.75 6.81
N PRO A 86 27.17 17.64 7.77
CA PRO A 86 27.72 17.56 9.12
C PRO A 86 27.09 16.37 9.85
N LEU A 87 27.74 15.22 9.74
CA LEU A 87 27.27 13.94 10.26
C LEU A 87 27.00 13.93 11.75
N ALA A 88 27.81 14.70 12.50
CA ALA A 88 27.59 14.86 13.93
C ALA A 88 26.18 15.36 14.28
N LYS A 89 25.46 15.97 13.32
CA LYS A 89 24.09 16.44 13.49
C LYS A 89 23.03 15.35 13.24
N PHE A 90 23.40 14.29 12.52
CA PHE A 90 22.50 13.19 12.22
C PHE A 90 22.71 11.96 13.12
N GLY A 91 23.67 12.06 14.05
CA GLY A 91 24.14 10.90 14.77
C GLY A 91 24.95 9.93 13.88
N THR A 92 25.55 8.94 14.47
CA THR A 92 26.40 7.96 13.77
C THR A 92 25.67 7.19 12.66
N TRP A 93 24.41 7.13 12.69
CA TRP A 93 23.53 6.39 11.80
C TRP A 93 23.35 6.98 10.40
N ALA A 94 23.24 8.31 10.31
CA ALA A 94 22.95 8.97 9.05
C ALA A 94 24.10 8.89 8.05
N SER A 95 25.30 8.65 8.53
CA SER A 95 26.49 8.67 7.70
C SER A 95 26.54 7.58 6.67
N ASN A 96 25.86 6.45 6.91
CA ASN A 96 26.06 5.30 6.08
C ASN A 96 25.30 5.30 4.78
N THR A 97 24.26 6.04 4.66
CA THR A 97 23.37 5.89 3.51
C THR A 97 23.64 6.88 2.39
N VAL A 98 23.72 8.15 2.70
CA VAL A 98 23.78 9.19 1.66
C VAL A 98 25.18 9.76 1.53
N ILE A 99 25.89 9.82 2.62
CA ILE A 99 27.05 10.70 2.78
C ILE A 99 28.36 9.94 2.77
N THR A 100 28.32 8.62 2.90
CA THR A 100 29.52 7.76 2.96
C THR A 100 30.47 7.91 1.78
N ASN A 101 30.00 8.37 0.63
CA ASN A 101 30.90 8.63 -0.49
C ASN A 101 31.82 9.83 -0.27
N HIS A 102 31.58 10.64 0.75
CA HIS A 102 32.29 11.88 1.06
C HIS A 102 32.99 11.85 2.40
N LEU A 103 32.90 10.71 3.11
CA LEU A 103 33.50 10.56 4.41
C LEU A 103 34.81 9.76 4.35
N GLU A 104 35.81 10.27 4.98
CA GLU A 104 37.08 9.58 5.23
C GLU A 104 37.13 9.13 6.71
N GLY A 105 37.68 7.94 6.95
CA GLY A 105 38.00 7.48 8.28
C GLY A 105 37.05 6.52 8.97
N SER A 106 37.14 6.41 10.28
CA SER A 106 36.46 5.42 11.12
C SER A 106 34.93 5.51 11.12
N ASP A 107 34.41 6.69 10.83
CA ASP A 107 32.96 6.93 10.80
C ASP A 107 32.24 6.19 9.66
N ARG A 108 33.01 5.68 8.70
CA ARG A 108 32.49 4.84 7.61
C ARG A 108 32.13 3.42 8.03
N VAL A 109 32.83 2.90 9.03
CA VAL A 109 32.77 1.48 9.37
C VAL A 109 31.57 1.16 10.25
N GLU A 110 31.24 2.02 11.19
CA GLU A 110 30.17 1.76 12.15
C GLU A 110 28.78 1.74 11.56
N LEU A 111 28.62 2.24 10.34
CA LEU A 111 27.30 2.47 9.76
C LEU A 111 26.96 1.46 8.67
N THR A 112 27.95 0.81 8.07
CA THR A 112 27.76 -0.29 7.12
C THR A 112 27.24 -1.56 7.78
N GLU A 113 27.44 -1.73 9.08
CA GLU A 113 26.97 -2.91 9.81
C GLU A 113 25.44 -3.01 9.92
N TYR A 114 24.73 -1.89 9.79
CA TYR A 114 23.30 -1.86 10.09
C TYR A 114 22.37 -1.71 8.88
N GLY A 115 22.88 -1.42 7.68
CA GLY A 115 22.12 -1.44 6.42
C GLY A 115 20.95 -0.46 6.29
N TYR A 116 20.88 0.58 7.13
CA TYR A 116 19.76 1.49 7.19
C TYR A 116 19.73 2.54 6.08
N THR A 117 18.54 2.94 5.67
CA THR A 117 18.33 4.06 4.75
C THR A 117 18.36 5.40 5.48
N LEU A 118 18.72 6.49 4.80
CA LEU A 118 18.71 7.81 5.43
C LEU A 118 17.31 8.21 5.95
N PRO A 119 16.21 7.99 5.25
CA PRO A 119 14.89 8.26 5.78
C PRO A 119 14.50 7.42 6.99
N ASP A 120 14.88 6.16 7.00
CA ASP A 120 14.69 5.32 8.19
C ASP A 120 15.42 5.92 9.40
N MET A 121 16.59 6.48 9.17
CA MET A 121 17.38 7.13 10.20
C MET A 121 16.82 8.48 10.61
N ILE A 122 16.40 9.29 9.65
CA ILE A 122 15.69 10.54 9.93
C ILE A 122 14.46 10.27 10.77
N HIS A 123 13.75 9.22 10.42
CA HIS A 123 12.56 8.79 11.13
C HIS A 123 12.86 8.24 12.54
N ARG A 124 14.03 7.62 12.76
CA ARG A 124 14.40 6.94 14.00
C ARG A 124 15.19 7.78 14.99
N THR A 125 16.04 8.67 14.50
CA THR A 125 16.98 9.41 15.32
C THR A 125 16.42 10.72 15.84
N SER A 126 15.24 10.70 16.46
CA SER A 126 14.64 11.91 17.02
C SER A 126 14.53 13.06 16.03
N MET A 127 13.43 13.08 15.30
CA MET A 127 13.01 14.20 14.46
C MET A 127 13.27 15.59 15.06
N PRO A 128 13.14 15.83 16.39
CA PRO A 128 13.51 17.10 17.00
C PRO A 128 14.96 17.51 16.77
N TYR A 129 15.87 16.56 16.68
CA TYR A 129 17.29 16.86 16.49
C TYR A 129 17.61 17.28 15.06
N ILE A 130 17.00 16.62 14.09
CA ILE A 130 17.13 16.94 12.66
C ILE A 130 16.35 18.21 12.31
N ALA A 131 15.15 18.32 12.81
CA ALA A 131 14.27 19.46 12.56
C ALA A 131 14.85 20.79 13.06
N SER A 132 15.54 20.81 14.21
CA SER A 132 16.15 22.03 14.73
C SER A 132 17.30 22.57 13.88
N ASP A 133 17.98 21.69 13.15
CA ASP A 133 19.22 22.02 12.45
C ASP A 133 19.07 22.16 10.94
N ILE A 134 18.06 21.51 10.35
CA ILE A 134 17.88 21.45 8.90
C ILE A 134 16.61 22.16 8.44
N ASN A 135 15.50 21.76 8.96
CA ASN A 135 14.20 22.36 8.67
C ASN A 135 13.17 21.83 9.67
N THR A 136 12.36 22.69 10.23
CA THR A 136 11.26 22.32 11.12
C THR A 136 10.10 21.60 10.41
N ASP A 137 10.17 21.44 9.09
CA ASP A 137 9.12 20.92 8.22
C ASP A 137 9.30 19.45 7.83
N ASN A 138 10.06 18.66 8.58
CA ASN A 138 10.30 17.23 8.30
C ASN A 138 10.89 16.97 6.90
N SER A 139 11.75 17.87 6.43
CA SER A 139 12.41 17.77 5.12
C SER A 139 13.73 18.51 5.09
N PHE A 140 14.60 18.16 4.14
CA PHE A 140 15.85 18.89 3.92
C PHE A 140 16.28 18.89 2.45
N HIS A 141 16.91 20.00 2.04
CA HIS A 141 17.37 20.18 0.66
C HIS A 141 18.65 19.40 0.37
N ILE A 142 18.74 18.91 -0.86
CA ILE A 142 19.88 18.15 -1.39
C ILE A 142 20.21 18.56 -2.80
N ASN A 143 21.40 18.18 -3.28
CA ASN A 143 21.78 18.14 -4.68
C ASN A 143 21.91 16.69 -5.14
N VAL A 144 21.46 16.38 -6.34
CA VAL A 144 21.47 15.03 -6.92
C VAL A 144 22.24 15.05 -8.24
N ARG A 145 23.16 14.09 -8.42
CA ARG A 145 23.85 13.83 -9.69
C ARG A 145 23.57 12.40 -10.14
N ILE A 146 23.21 12.26 -11.41
CA ILE A 146 22.95 10.96 -12.04
C ILE A 146 24.14 10.63 -12.93
N LYS A 147 24.71 9.44 -12.80
CA LYS A 147 25.85 9.00 -13.61
C LYS A 147 25.51 9.04 -15.09
N GLY A 148 26.36 9.65 -15.90
CA GLY A 148 26.16 9.79 -17.34
C GLY A 148 25.28 10.97 -17.75
N ILE A 149 24.82 11.81 -16.81
CA ILE A 149 24.07 13.04 -17.09
C ILE A 149 24.85 14.23 -16.54
N ASP A 150 25.20 15.18 -17.41
CA ASP A 150 25.92 16.41 -17.02
C ASP A 150 24.94 17.46 -16.49
N LYS A 151 24.30 17.13 -15.37
CA LYS A 151 23.33 17.99 -14.68
C LYS A 151 23.32 17.71 -13.19
N THR A 152 23.27 18.77 -12.40
CA THR A 152 22.98 18.69 -10.97
C THR A 152 21.53 19.11 -10.75
N TYR A 153 20.74 18.21 -10.20
CA TYR A 153 19.35 18.46 -9.86
C TYR A 153 19.25 19.01 -8.43
N LYS A 154 18.38 19.98 -8.23
CA LYS A 154 17.92 20.31 -6.88
C LYS A 154 17.01 19.23 -6.39
N GLY A 155 17.04 18.95 -5.08
CA GLY A 155 16.25 17.88 -4.50
C GLY A 155 15.79 18.19 -3.10
N LEU A 156 14.88 17.35 -2.63
CA LEU A 156 14.33 17.38 -1.29
C LEU A 156 14.17 15.96 -0.76
N PHE A 157 14.71 15.70 0.42
CA PHE A 157 14.25 14.58 1.23
C PHE A 157 13.05 15.02 2.05
N VAL A 158 12.03 14.17 2.09
CA VAL A 158 10.83 14.36 2.89
C VAL A 158 10.71 13.15 3.82
N ASP A 159 10.42 13.40 5.08
CA ASP A 159 10.15 12.35 6.05
C ASP A 159 9.11 11.34 5.53
N HIS A 160 9.27 10.07 5.90
CA HIS A 160 8.45 8.98 5.42
C HIS A 160 6.96 9.18 5.74
N HIS A 161 6.62 9.47 7.01
CA HIS A 161 5.23 9.72 7.39
C HIS A 161 4.68 11.05 6.87
N MET A 162 5.53 12.07 6.72
CA MET A 162 5.14 13.30 6.02
C MET A 162 4.84 13.03 4.55
N SER A 163 5.59 12.13 3.90
CA SER A 163 5.31 11.72 2.52
C SER A 163 3.97 10.97 2.42
N HIS A 164 3.66 10.08 3.36
CA HIS A 164 2.33 9.47 3.46
C HIS A 164 1.23 10.52 3.66
N ALA A 165 1.41 11.44 4.61
CA ALA A 165 0.43 12.51 4.86
C ALA A 165 0.21 13.39 3.63
N ALA A 166 1.28 13.73 2.92
CA ALA A 166 1.22 14.53 1.71
C ALA A 166 0.52 13.81 0.55
N SER A 167 0.75 12.51 0.38
CA SER A 167 0.12 11.73 -0.70
C SER A 167 -1.40 11.73 -0.59
N THR A 168 -1.93 11.59 0.61
CA THR A 168 -3.37 11.54 0.83
C THR A 168 -4.00 12.94 0.93
N PHE A 169 -3.37 13.90 1.64
CA PHE A 169 -3.97 15.22 1.82
C PHE A 169 -3.99 16.05 0.53
N TYR A 170 -2.87 16.11 -0.20
CA TYR A 170 -2.81 16.95 -1.41
C TYR A 170 -3.55 16.38 -2.61
N THR A 171 -3.96 15.11 -2.55
CA THR A 171 -4.82 14.48 -3.56
C THR A 171 -6.30 14.50 -3.18
N SER A 172 -6.63 14.92 -1.96
CA SER A 172 -8.01 15.12 -1.51
C SER A 172 -8.56 16.46 -2.00
N ASP A 173 -9.89 16.60 -2.00
CA ASP A 173 -10.58 17.86 -2.23
C ASP A 173 -10.75 18.70 -0.94
N PHE A 174 -10.16 18.27 0.19
CA PHE A 174 -10.33 18.91 1.49
C PHE A 174 -9.44 20.14 1.62
N GLU A 175 -9.99 21.26 2.01
CA GLU A 175 -9.24 22.48 2.36
C GLU A 175 -8.51 22.33 3.69
N GLU A 176 -9.14 21.66 4.65
CA GLU A 176 -8.56 21.21 5.92
C GLU A 176 -8.92 19.75 6.17
N ALA A 177 -8.03 19.04 6.83
CA ALA A 177 -8.25 17.67 7.28
C ALA A 177 -7.36 17.31 8.47
N ALA A 178 -7.86 16.44 9.32
CA ALA A 178 -7.02 15.62 10.18
C ALA A 178 -6.37 14.52 9.34
N ILE A 179 -5.11 14.19 9.62
CA ILE A 179 -4.39 13.18 8.83
C ILE A 179 -3.79 12.17 9.79
N PHE A 180 -4.04 10.89 9.52
CA PHE A 180 -3.49 9.79 10.26
C PHE A 180 -2.64 8.91 9.36
N THR A 181 -1.37 8.77 9.69
CA THR A 181 -0.47 7.84 9.00
C THR A 181 -0.08 6.69 9.91
N ALA A 182 -0.15 5.45 9.43
CA ALA A 182 0.24 4.27 10.19
C ALA A 182 0.88 3.22 9.28
N ASP A 183 2.05 2.74 9.66
CA ASP A 183 2.82 1.76 8.91
C ASP A 183 3.49 0.73 9.81
N ALA A 184 4.21 -0.24 9.20
CA ALA A 184 5.15 -1.09 9.88
C ALA A 184 6.55 -0.47 9.84
N SER A 185 7.34 -0.63 10.89
CA SER A 185 8.75 -0.27 10.91
C SER A 185 9.59 -1.52 11.09
N MET A 186 10.66 -1.64 10.33
CA MET A 186 11.60 -2.76 10.49
C MET A 186 12.40 -2.70 11.79
N HIS A 187 12.36 -1.59 12.50
CA HIS A 187 13.13 -1.38 13.73
C HIS A 187 12.29 -0.77 14.85
N HIS A 188 12.32 -1.42 15.98
CA HIS A 188 11.45 -1.25 17.13
C HIS A 188 11.59 0.05 17.94
N THR A 189 12.21 1.10 17.42
CA THR A 189 12.59 2.24 18.25
C THR A 189 11.87 3.54 17.96
N GLU A 190 11.03 3.66 16.93
CA GLU A 190 10.43 4.93 16.57
C GLU A 190 9.03 4.88 15.96
N ALA A 191 8.43 6.07 15.86
CA ALA A 191 7.06 6.26 15.48
C ALA A 191 6.72 5.58 14.15
N CYS A 192 5.92 4.52 14.19
CA CYS A 192 5.34 3.87 13.02
C CYS A 192 4.03 4.56 12.60
N SER A 193 3.76 5.74 13.12
CA SER A 193 2.50 6.46 12.92
C SER A 193 2.67 7.95 13.20
N GLY A 194 1.79 8.77 12.63
CA GLY A 194 1.79 10.20 12.84
C GLY A 194 0.38 10.79 12.80
N PHE A 195 0.12 11.76 13.68
CA PHE A 195 -1.03 12.64 13.62
C PHE A 195 -0.62 13.98 13.06
N PHE A 196 -1.27 14.37 11.97
CA PHE A 196 -1.01 15.63 11.28
C PHE A 196 -2.30 16.42 11.09
N VAL A 197 -2.12 17.69 10.78
CA VAL A 197 -3.17 18.58 10.31
C VAL A 197 -2.76 19.10 8.95
N GLY A 198 -3.65 19.00 7.98
CA GLY A 198 -3.55 19.66 6.69
C GLY A 198 -4.43 20.89 6.64
N MET A 199 -3.91 22.02 6.13
CA MET A 199 -4.67 23.25 5.92
C MET A 199 -4.09 24.01 4.71
N GLY A 200 -4.88 24.15 3.64
CA GLY A 200 -4.41 24.72 2.37
C GLY A 200 -3.17 23.98 1.85
N ASN A 201 -2.05 24.69 1.74
CA ASN A 201 -0.76 24.11 1.31
C ASN A 201 0.14 23.69 2.48
N GLN A 202 -0.36 23.67 3.71
CA GLN A 202 0.42 23.34 4.90
C GLN A 202 0.02 21.98 5.44
N ILE A 203 1.00 21.18 5.81
CA ILE A 203 0.83 19.98 6.62
C ILE A 203 1.76 20.12 7.82
N GLN A 204 1.23 19.88 9.00
CA GLN A 204 1.98 19.96 10.25
C GLN A 204 1.73 18.70 11.07
N GLN A 205 2.80 18.03 11.45
CA GLN A 205 2.76 16.98 12.45
C GLN A 205 2.65 17.60 13.84
N PHE A 206 1.75 17.11 14.66
CA PHE A 206 1.60 17.61 16.01
C PHE A 206 1.77 16.53 17.07
N ARG A 207 1.64 15.24 16.68
CA ARG A 207 1.83 14.12 17.60
C ARG A 207 2.23 12.84 16.85
N ASN A 208 3.00 12.00 17.52
CA ASN A 208 3.19 10.62 17.16
C ASN A 208 2.36 9.76 18.12
N PRO A 209 1.31 9.09 17.66
CA PRO A 209 0.64 8.09 18.48
C PRO A 209 1.61 6.94 18.78
N GLU A 210 1.55 6.46 20.02
CA GLU A 210 2.57 5.56 20.57
C GLU A 210 2.22 4.10 20.31
N TYR A 211 2.10 3.67 19.03
CA TYR A 211 1.80 2.27 18.77
C TYR A 211 2.36 1.77 17.44
N MET A 212 2.54 0.45 17.37
CA MET A 212 3.22 -0.26 16.30
C MET A 212 2.29 -1.32 15.68
N LEU A 213 1.07 -0.91 15.27
CA LEU A 213 0.07 -1.86 14.78
C LEU A 213 0.50 -2.59 13.51
N GLY A 214 1.21 -1.92 12.61
CA GLY A 214 1.76 -2.54 11.41
C GLY A 214 2.72 -3.69 11.76
N ASN A 215 3.69 -3.43 12.63
CA ASN A 215 4.63 -4.47 13.09
C ASN A 215 3.93 -5.63 13.79
N PHE A 216 2.95 -5.32 14.63
CA PHE A 216 2.14 -6.34 15.29
C PHE A 216 1.48 -7.27 14.29
N TYR A 217 0.89 -6.69 13.27
CA TYR A 217 0.20 -7.44 12.22
C TYR A 217 1.15 -8.29 11.39
N ASP A 218 2.32 -7.73 11.04
CA ASP A 218 3.35 -8.40 10.26
C ASP A 218 3.97 -9.57 11.03
N VAL A 219 4.39 -9.33 12.29
CA VAL A 219 4.94 -10.37 13.17
C VAL A 219 3.93 -11.51 13.39
N ALA A 220 2.65 -11.17 13.60
CA ALA A 220 1.60 -12.19 13.74
C ALA A 220 1.42 -13.01 12.46
N THR A 221 1.51 -12.37 11.28
CA THR A 221 1.41 -13.04 9.98
C THR A 221 2.53 -14.06 9.78
N GLU A 222 3.75 -13.68 10.11
CA GLU A 222 4.92 -14.56 10.04
C GLU A 222 4.81 -15.70 11.04
N HIS A 223 4.43 -15.37 12.24
CA HIS A 223 4.30 -16.32 13.35
C HIS A 223 3.28 -17.42 13.08
N LEU A 224 2.16 -17.08 12.45
CA LEU A 224 1.16 -18.07 12.03
C LEU A 224 1.60 -18.90 10.81
N GLY A 225 2.84 -18.74 10.32
CA GLY A 225 3.36 -19.48 9.18
C GLY A 225 2.67 -19.14 7.85
N ILE A 226 1.98 -18.00 7.80
CA ILE A 226 1.31 -17.53 6.58
C ILE A 226 2.36 -17.04 5.57
N GLY A 227 3.48 -16.49 6.06
CA GLY A 227 4.62 -16.01 5.31
C GLY A 227 5.04 -14.60 5.73
N PRO A 228 6.02 -13.98 5.03
CA PRO A 228 6.53 -12.66 5.38
C PRO A 228 5.39 -11.63 5.49
N GLY A 229 5.34 -10.89 6.62
CA GLY A 229 4.25 -9.97 6.94
C GLY A 229 4.03 -8.92 5.87
N VAL A 230 5.08 -8.25 5.44
CA VAL A 230 5.08 -7.24 4.36
C VAL A 230 4.39 -7.72 3.07
N ILE A 231 4.46 -9.04 2.78
CA ILE A 231 3.87 -9.63 1.56
C ILE A 231 2.50 -10.26 1.84
N LYS A 232 2.30 -10.79 3.06
CA LYS A 232 1.22 -11.72 3.39
C LYS A 232 0.18 -11.19 4.38
N ALA A 233 0.31 -9.98 4.90
CA ALA A 233 -0.65 -9.36 5.82
C ALA A 233 -2.11 -9.45 5.33
N GLY A 234 -2.36 -9.23 4.03
CA GLY A 234 -3.69 -9.41 3.44
C GLY A 234 -4.22 -10.87 3.46
N SER A 235 -3.34 -11.88 3.64
CA SER A 235 -3.75 -13.27 3.83
C SER A 235 -4.20 -13.52 5.27
N LEU A 236 -3.54 -12.90 6.26
CA LEU A 236 -3.97 -12.94 7.66
C LEU A 236 -5.38 -12.32 7.81
N MET A 237 -5.63 -11.15 7.20
CA MET A 237 -6.94 -10.52 7.19
C MET A 237 -8.03 -11.45 6.64
N GLY A 238 -7.73 -12.19 5.56
CA GLY A 238 -8.66 -13.19 5.02
C GLY A 238 -8.86 -14.41 5.92
N LEU A 239 -7.83 -14.84 6.64
CA LEU A 239 -7.91 -15.97 7.57
C LEU A 239 -8.72 -15.63 8.81
N ALA A 240 -8.60 -14.41 9.31
CA ALA A 240 -9.25 -13.91 10.52
C ALA A 240 -10.77 -14.10 10.53
N ALA A 241 -11.42 -14.00 9.36
CA ALA A 241 -12.87 -14.17 9.26
C ALA A 241 -13.36 -15.61 9.53
N TYR A 242 -12.47 -16.60 9.56
CA TYR A 242 -12.79 -17.99 9.92
C TYR A 242 -12.58 -18.28 11.40
N GLY A 243 -11.96 -17.36 12.14
CA GLY A 243 -11.67 -17.50 13.57
C GLY A 243 -12.75 -16.91 14.47
N ARG A 244 -12.58 -17.14 15.76
CA ARG A 244 -13.44 -16.62 16.83
C ARG A 244 -12.62 -15.70 17.72
N ILE A 245 -13.12 -14.50 17.96
CA ILE A 245 -12.51 -13.54 18.88
C ILE A 245 -12.57 -14.12 20.29
N SER A 246 -11.43 -14.20 20.95
CA SER A 246 -11.35 -14.70 22.32
C SER A 246 -11.91 -13.66 23.30
N LYS A 247 -12.46 -14.16 24.43
CA LYS A 247 -12.89 -13.28 25.52
C LYS A 247 -11.75 -12.41 26.04
N LYS A 248 -10.52 -12.93 26.05
CA LYS A 248 -9.35 -12.20 26.50
C LYS A 248 -8.99 -11.02 25.59
N ALA A 249 -9.03 -11.19 24.26
CA ALA A 249 -8.84 -10.10 23.32
C ALA A 249 -9.93 -9.03 23.48
N TYR A 250 -11.17 -9.46 23.64
CA TYR A 250 -12.31 -8.58 23.82
C TYR A 250 -12.25 -7.78 25.14
N ASP A 251 -11.92 -8.42 26.24
CA ASP A 251 -11.90 -7.78 27.56
C ASP A 251 -10.69 -6.85 27.77
N ASN A 252 -9.53 -7.19 27.17
CA ASN A 252 -8.24 -6.56 27.48
C ASN A 252 -7.66 -5.69 26.37
N TRP A 253 -8.37 -5.52 25.23
CA TRP A 253 -7.81 -4.72 24.12
C TRP A 253 -7.49 -3.27 24.52
N LYS A 254 -8.23 -2.69 25.49
CA LYS A 254 -7.99 -1.34 26.01
C LYS A 254 -6.70 -1.21 26.82
N GLU A 255 -6.33 -2.22 27.59
CA GLU A 255 -5.04 -2.23 28.31
C GLU A 255 -3.86 -2.24 27.35
N TRP A 256 -4.10 -2.76 26.20
CA TRP A 256 -3.16 -2.97 25.14
C TRP A 256 -2.91 -1.75 24.25
N THR A 257 -3.95 -0.94 24.04
CA THR A 257 -3.87 0.32 23.31
C THR A 257 -3.45 1.50 24.21
N ALA A 258 -3.17 1.25 25.49
CA ALA A 258 -2.77 2.33 26.41
C ALA A 258 -1.47 3.00 25.95
N PRO A 259 -1.44 4.33 25.80
CA PRO A 259 -0.36 5.08 25.14
C PRO A 259 1.04 4.95 25.75
N GLN A 260 1.13 4.51 26.99
CA GLN A 260 2.37 4.45 27.76
C GLN A 260 3.23 3.20 27.47
N SER A 261 2.71 2.22 26.75
CA SER A 261 3.32 0.90 26.65
C SER A 261 4.31 0.74 25.49
N ILE A 262 4.38 1.66 24.55
CA ILE A 262 5.08 1.44 23.28
C ILE A 262 6.37 2.26 23.12
N ARG A 263 6.51 3.36 23.87
CA ARG A 263 7.66 4.29 23.72
C ARG A 263 8.98 3.76 24.21
N LYS A 264 8.97 2.74 25.06
CA LYS A 264 10.19 2.22 25.61
C LYS A 264 10.23 0.72 25.44
N PHE A 265 11.02 0.25 24.50
CA PHE A 265 11.65 -1.05 24.61
C PHE A 265 12.57 -1.08 25.83
N ASP A 266 12.12 -0.57 26.95
CA ASP A 266 12.76 -0.78 28.22
C ASP A 266 12.31 -2.13 28.77
N LYS A 267 13.25 -2.92 29.23
CA LYS A 267 13.06 -4.32 29.61
C LYS A 267 11.97 -4.57 30.67
N GLU A 268 11.39 -3.53 31.22
CA GLU A 268 10.43 -3.60 32.32
C GLU A 268 8.96 -3.29 31.97
N GLU A 269 8.63 -2.75 30.76
CA GLU A 269 7.25 -2.34 30.40
C GLU A 269 6.70 -2.98 29.11
N HIS A 270 6.90 -4.25 28.92
CA HIS A 270 6.50 -4.96 27.68
C HIS A 270 5.05 -5.47 27.64
N ARG A 271 4.05 -4.72 28.08
CA ARG A 271 2.66 -5.21 28.16
C ARG A 271 2.11 -5.70 26.82
N TYR A 272 2.47 -5.02 25.72
CA TYR A 272 2.07 -5.41 24.36
C TYR A 272 2.74 -6.70 23.92
N ILE A 273 4.04 -6.70 24.01
CA ILE A 273 4.87 -7.85 23.66
C ILE A 273 4.51 -9.00 24.61
N ASP A 274 4.32 -8.73 25.92
CA ASP A 274 3.91 -9.73 26.90
C ASP A 274 2.49 -10.24 26.62
N TRP A 275 1.57 -9.39 26.16
CA TRP A 275 0.25 -9.84 25.75
C TRP A 275 0.33 -10.70 24.49
N LEU A 276 1.01 -10.25 23.43
CA LEU A 276 1.26 -11.02 22.22
C LEU A 276 1.92 -12.36 22.57
N PHE A 277 2.96 -12.35 23.41
CA PHE A 277 3.62 -13.56 23.89
C PHE A 277 2.71 -14.44 24.75
N THR A 278 1.87 -13.85 25.56
CA THR A 278 0.93 -14.64 26.37
C THR A 278 -0.10 -15.33 25.47
N GLN A 279 -0.57 -14.68 24.41
CA GLN A 279 -1.47 -15.30 23.44
C GLN A 279 -0.76 -16.40 22.63
N ILE A 280 0.43 -16.09 22.13
CA ILE A 280 1.24 -17.00 21.32
C ILE A 280 1.88 -18.10 22.18
N SER A 281 2.53 -17.76 23.31
CA SER A 281 3.22 -18.72 24.17
C SER A 281 2.28 -19.60 24.96
N GLY A 282 1.08 -19.14 25.27
CA GLY A 282 0.05 -19.98 25.90
C GLY A 282 -0.42 -21.09 24.98
N ARG A 283 -0.36 -20.87 23.69
CA ARG A 283 -0.76 -21.83 22.65
C ARG A 283 0.43 -22.51 21.96
N PHE A 284 1.57 -21.80 21.85
CA PHE A 284 2.81 -22.26 21.20
C PHE A 284 4.05 -21.88 22.04
N PRO A 285 4.27 -22.52 23.21
CA PRO A 285 5.26 -22.05 24.18
C PRO A 285 6.70 -21.93 23.64
N ILE A 286 7.15 -22.88 22.83
CA ILE A 286 8.52 -22.89 22.28
C ILE A 286 8.74 -21.73 21.33
N VAL A 287 7.73 -21.38 20.57
CA VAL A 287 7.79 -20.32 19.57
C VAL A 287 7.72 -18.95 20.25
N GLY A 288 6.86 -18.79 21.25
CA GLY A 288 6.76 -17.56 22.04
C GLY A 288 8.08 -17.19 22.73
N GLU A 289 8.81 -18.16 23.30
CA GLU A 289 10.13 -17.90 23.90
C GLU A 289 11.17 -17.46 22.88
N LYS A 290 11.16 -18.02 21.70
CA LYS A 290 12.09 -17.66 20.63
C LYS A 290 11.83 -16.24 20.11
N ILE A 291 10.57 -15.85 19.88
CA ILE A 291 10.20 -14.47 19.51
C ILE A 291 10.67 -13.50 20.58
N ARG A 292 10.39 -13.79 21.83
CA ARG A 292 10.81 -12.97 22.95
C ARG A 292 12.33 -12.73 22.92
N ALA A 293 13.11 -13.79 22.75
CA ALA A 293 14.56 -13.70 22.65
C ALA A 293 15.01 -12.85 21.45
N SER A 294 14.41 -13.03 20.28
CA SER A 294 14.72 -12.26 19.06
C SER A 294 14.41 -10.76 19.23
N ILE A 295 13.22 -10.44 19.73
CA ILE A 295 12.80 -9.05 19.92
C ILE A 295 13.58 -8.35 21.06
N LEU A 296 13.81 -9.05 22.18
CA LEU A 296 14.45 -8.48 23.37
C LEU A 296 15.97 -8.37 23.27
N ASN A 297 16.61 -9.22 22.47
CA ASN A 297 18.08 -9.27 22.41
C ASN A 297 18.67 -8.45 21.27
N ASN A 298 17.85 -7.87 20.39
CA ASN A 298 18.33 -7.12 19.20
C ASN A 298 19.39 -7.93 18.42
N ASP A 299 19.13 -9.26 18.26
CA ASP A 299 20.11 -10.21 17.78
C ASP A 299 20.27 -10.07 16.26
N PRO A 300 21.47 -9.76 15.75
CA PRO A 300 21.74 -9.70 14.30
C PRO A 300 21.54 -11.04 13.59
N GLU A 301 21.52 -12.17 14.33
CA GLU A 301 21.17 -13.48 13.79
C GLU A 301 19.64 -13.65 13.59
N SER A 302 18.83 -12.64 13.96
CA SER A 302 17.37 -12.69 13.77
C SER A 302 16.95 -12.92 12.32
N ASP A 303 17.74 -12.46 11.33
CA ASP A 303 17.52 -12.72 9.91
C ASP A 303 17.73 -14.20 9.54
N GLN A 304 18.63 -14.87 10.22
CA GLN A 304 18.82 -16.32 10.09
C GLN A 304 17.68 -17.07 10.78
N PHE A 305 17.19 -16.50 11.87
CA PHE A 305 16.08 -17.00 12.66
C PHE A 305 14.75 -16.91 11.93
N THR A 306 14.45 -15.83 11.22
CA THR A 306 13.25 -15.70 10.37
C THR A 306 13.23 -16.74 9.25
N ARG A 307 14.36 -17.18 8.74
CA ARG A 307 14.45 -18.25 7.72
C ARG A 307 14.20 -19.64 8.32
N GLU A 308 14.70 -19.93 9.51
CA GLU A 308 14.47 -21.18 10.22
C GLU A 308 13.03 -21.31 10.76
N TRP A 309 12.35 -20.18 10.95
CA TRP A 309 10.97 -20.11 11.43
C TRP A 309 9.92 -20.49 10.40
N GLN A 310 10.25 -20.48 9.15
CA GLN A 310 9.32 -20.90 8.09
C GLN A 310 9.07 -22.42 8.08
N GLU A 311 9.88 -23.19 8.82
CA GLU A 311 9.76 -24.65 8.83
C GLU A 311 8.72 -25.24 9.82
N PRO A 312 8.47 -24.69 11.04
CA PRO A 312 7.54 -25.34 11.96
C PRO A 312 6.05 -25.17 11.61
N PHE A 313 5.68 -24.12 10.87
CA PHE A 313 4.30 -23.91 10.42
C PHE A 313 4.17 -24.25 8.94
N THR A 314 3.79 -25.49 8.67
CA THR A 314 3.38 -25.88 7.32
C THR A 314 2.08 -25.14 6.94
N ASN A 315 1.83 -24.95 5.64
CA ASN A 315 0.56 -24.37 5.16
C ASN A 315 -0.70 -25.03 5.74
N LYS A 316 -0.56 -26.23 6.26
CA LYS A 316 -1.63 -27.02 6.88
C LYS A 316 -1.89 -26.58 8.33
N GLU A 317 -0.86 -26.17 9.06
CA GLU A 317 -0.98 -25.68 10.45
C GLU A 317 -1.48 -24.24 10.50
N SER A 318 -1.07 -23.39 9.53
CA SER A 318 -1.56 -22.01 9.43
C SER A 318 -3.06 -21.91 9.14
N THR A 319 -3.73 -22.98 8.80
CA THR A 319 -5.18 -23.06 8.61
C THR A 319 -5.88 -23.89 9.69
N SER A 320 -5.22 -24.18 10.82
CA SER A 320 -5.87 -24.77 11.98
C SER A 320 -6.88 -23.80 12.60
N GLN A 321 -7.89 -24.32 13.31
CA GLN A 321 -8.87 -23.46 14.00
C GLN A 321 -8.18 -22.53 15.01
N GLU A 322 -7.13 -22.98 15.65
CA GLU A 322 -6.35 -22.19 16.57
C GLU A 322 -5.63 -21.02 15.89
N ALA A 323 -5.03 -21.24 14.72
CA ALA A 323 -4.43 -20.17 13.92
C ALA A 323 -5.48 -19.17 13.43
N MET A 324 -6.66 -19.64 13.04
CA MET A 324 -7.79 -18.78 12.67
C MET A 324 -8.26 -17.90 13.84
N ASP A 325 -8.36 -18.49 15.04
CA ASP A 325 -8.78 -17.78 16.26
C ASP A 325 -7.75 -16.71 16.66
N ILE A 326 -6.44 -17.01 16.56
CA ILE A 326 -5.38 -16.01 16.78
C ILE A 326 -5.47 -14.90 15.72
N ALA A 327 -5.66 -15.24 14.46
CA ALA A 327 -5.81 -14.25 13.39
C ALA A 327 -7.02 -13.34 13.64
N ALA A 328 -8.13 -13.89 14.17
CA ALA A 328 -9.31 -13.12 14.53
C ALA A 328 -9.05 -12.16 15.72
N ASP A 329 -8.30 -12.59 16.72
CA ASP A 329 -7.90 -11.74 17.85
C ASP A 329 -7.01 -10.57 17.37
N ILE A 330 -6.01 -10.86 16.53
CA ILE A 330 -5.11 -9.85 15.95
C ILE A 330 -5.89 -8.83 15.12
N GLN A 331 -6.79 -9.31 14.27
CA GLN A 331 -7.62 -8.42 13.44
C GLN A 331 -8.54 -7.54 14.32
N PHE A 332 -9.21 -8.11 15.30
CA PHE A 332 -10.08 -7.38 16.23
C PHE A 332 -9.34 -6.27 16.97
N ILE A 333 -8.17 -6.58 17.50
CA ILE A 333 -7.35 -5.62 18.25
C ILE A 333 -6.89 -4.49 17.32
N THR A 334 -6.43 -4.82 16.11
CA THR A 334 -6.01 -3.83 15.11
C THR A 334 -7.15 -2.89 14.75
N GLU A 335 -8.33 -3.43 14.48
CA GLU A 335 -9.54 -2.64 14.16
C GLU A 335 -9.94 -1.71 15.30
N ARG A 336 -10.04 -2.23 16.53
CA ARG A 336 -10.42 -1.44 17.70
C ARG A 336 -9.41 -0.34 18.00
N SER A 337 -8.14 -0.64 17.91
CA SER A 337 -7.08 0.33 18.14
C SER A 337 -7.13 1.47 17.11
N LEU A 338 -7.27 1.15 15.83
CA LEU A 338 -7.35 2.16 14.77
C LEU A 338 -8.58 3.05 14.94
N VAL A 339 -9.75 2.49 15.28
CA VAL A 339 -10.96 3.28 15.57
C VAL A 339 -10.73 4.21 16.75
N GLU A 340 -10.18 3.72 17.87
CA GLU A 340 -9.95 4.54 19.06
C GLU A 340 -8.96 5.68 18.82
N TYR A 341 -7.84 5.38 18.12
CA TYR A 341 -6.87 6.43 17.78
C TYR A 341 -7.41 7.44 16.77
N THR A 342 -8.23 6.99 15.83
CA THR A 342 -8.89 7.90 14.89
C THR A 342 -9.91 8.79 15.62
N GLN A 343 -10.69 8.24 16.56
CA GLN A 343 -11.60 9.03 17.38
C GLN A 343 -10.84 10.04 18.26
N GLN A 344 -9.70 9.63 18.81
CA GLN A 344 -8.85 10.54 19.58
C GLN A 344 -8.32 11.68 18.70
N LEU A 345 -7.90 11.39 17.46
CA LEU A 345 -7.51 12.40 16.49
C LEU A 345 -8.65 13.36 16.19
N PHE A 346 -9.88 12.88 16.05
CA PHE A 346 -11.07 13.73 15.89
C PHE A 346 -11.22 14.69 17.08
N GLU A 347 -11.19 14.18 18.31
CA GLU A 347 -11.32 15.01 19.51
C GLU A 347 -10.25 16.10 19.61
N GLU A 348 -9.01 15.80 19.20
CA GLU A 348 -7.89 16.73 19.21
C GLU A 348 -7.98 17.78 18.09
N THR A 349 -8.70 17.50 17.00
CA THR A 349 -8.75 18.35 15.80
C THR A 349 -10.10 19.02 15.53
N LYS A 350 -11.18 18.61 16.19
CA LYS A 350 -12.55 19.07 15.93
C LYS A 350 -12.77 20.59 16.03
N SER A 351 -11.88 21.32 16.68
CA SER A 351 -11.98 22.77 16.80
C SER A 351 -11.61 23.54 15.53
N PHE A 352 -10.93 22.89 14.58
CA PHE A 352 -10.45 23.51 13.34
C PHE A 352 -10.62 22.63 12.09
N ASN A 353 -11.21 21.46 12.24
CA ASN A 353 -11.45 20.52 11.15
C ASN A 353 -12.96 20.29 11.01
N SER A 354 -13.47 20.41 9.80
CA SER A 354 -14.88 20.20 9.45
C SER A 354 -15.27 18.73 9.26
N GLY A 355 -14.65 17.81 10.03
CA GLY A 355 -14.97 16.38 9.97
C GLY A 355 -14.26 15.63 8.84
N ASN A 356 -13.22 16.20 8.24
CA ASN A 356 -12.47 15.57 7.16
C ASN A 356 -11.28 14.77 7.72
N LEU A 357 -11.13 13.53 7.26
CA LEU A 357 -10.03 12.63 7.60
C LEU A 357 -9.28 12.21 6.34
N CYS A 358 -7.96 12.24 6.39
CA CYS A 358 -7.08 11.61 5.42
C CYS A 358 -6.27 10.50 6.09
N VAL A 359 -6.13 9.33 5.45
CA VAL A 359 -5.32 8.24 6.00
C VAL A 359 -4.36 7.68 4.96
N ALA A 360 -3.16 7.25 5.40
CA ALA A 360 -2.15 6.61 4.57
C ALA A 360 -1.17 5.79 5.41
N GLY A 361 -0.40 4.92 4.75
CA GLY A 361 0.52 3.94 5.33
C GLY A 361 0.02 2.52 5.16
N GLY A 362 0.92 1.55 5.16
CA GLY A 362 0.61 0.14 4.90
C GLY A 362 -0.47 -0.46 5.79
N THR A 363 -0.60 0.04 7.03
CA THR A 363 -1.64 -0.40 7.97
C THR A 363 -3.05 -0.11 7.44
N PHE A 364 -3.26 0.97 6.70
CA PHE A 364 -4.56 1.32 6.08
C PHE A 364 -4.88 0.51 4.80
N LEU A 365 -4.05 -0.44 4.41
CA LEU A 365 -4.45 -1.50 3.49
C LEU A 365 -5.37 -2.53 4.15
N ASN A 366 -5.59 -2.43 5.48
CA ASN A 366 -6.57 -3.20 6.23
C ASN A 366 -7.98 -2.65 5.98
N CYS A 367 -8.62 -3.17 4.94
CA CYS A 367 -9.92 -2.71 4.47
C CYS A 367 -11.05 -2.87 5.49
N ASN A 368 -10.94 -3.84 6.41
CA ASN A 368 -11.92 -4.06 7.48
C ASN A 368 -11.85 -2.93 8.51
N ALA A 369 -10.64 -2.55 8.90
CA ALA A 369 -10.43 -1.42 9.82
C ALA A 369 -10.92 -0.11 9.21
N ASN A 370 -10.67 0.13 7.93
CA ASN A 370 -11.10 1.36 7.25
C ASN A 370 -12.61 1.53 7.26
N TYR A 371 -13.37 0.45 7.05
CA TYR A 371 -14.83 0.49 7.17
C TYR A 371 -15.29 0.88 8.57
N LYS A 372 -14.66 0.32 9.60
CA LYS A 372 -14.98 0.65 10.99
C LYS A 372 -14.61 2.09 11.34
N ILE A 373 -13.47 2.58 10.87
CA ILE A 373 -13.10 3.99 11.00
C ILE A 373 -14.18 4.88 10.39
N GLN A 374 -14.59 4.60 9.15
CA GLN A 374 -15.60 5.38 8.44
C GLN A 374 -16.97 5.38 9.13
N THR A 375 -17.33 4.29 9.83
CA THR A 375 -18.68 4.10 10.38
C THR A 375 -18.77 4.24 11.89
N GLU A 376 -17.66 4.20 12.62
CA GLU A 376 -17.63 4.17 14.08
C GLU A 376 -16.86 5.36 14.69
N THR A 377 -16.36 6.30 13.88
CA THR A 377 -15.77 7.56 14.35
C THR A 377 -16.62 8.76 13.95
N ASP A 378 -16.39 9.90 14.58
CA ASP A 378 -17.15 11.13 14.33
C ASP A 378 -16.64 11.93 13.11
N PHE A 379 -15.78 11.36 12.29
CA PHE A 379 -15.41 11.96 11.01
C PHE A 379 -16.49 11.76 9.96
N ASP A 380 -16.86 12.84 9.26
CA ASP A 380 -17.90 12.80 8.21
C ASP A 380 -17.40 12.21 6.89
N LYS A 381 -16.14 12.49 6.55
CA LYS A 381 -15.54 12.11 5.27
C LYS A 381 -14.13 11.57 5.44
N MET A 382 -13.82 10.51 4.70
CA MET A 382 -12.47 9.95 4.66
C MET A 382 -11.93 9.89 3.23
N HIS A 383 -10.70 10.37 3.04
CA HIS A 383 -9.97 10.26 1.78
C HIS A 383 -8.74 9.36 1.94
N MET A 384 -8.50 8.57 0.90
CA MET A 384 -7.36 7.65 0.78
C MET A 384 -6.77 7.75 -0.62
N PHE A 385 -5.46 7.83 -0.71
CA PHE A 385 -4.78 7.70 -2.00
C PHE A 385 -4.78 6.23 -2.45
N PRO A 386 -4.94 5.90 -3.76
CA PRO A 386 -4.98 4.50 -4.21
C PRO A 386 -3.73 3.69 -3.85
N ALA A 387 -2.55 4.30 -3.98
CA ALA A 387 -1.29 3.80 -3.45
C ALA A 387 -1.15 4.20 -1.97
N CYS A 388 -1.93 3.57 -1.11
CA CYS A 388 -2.02 3.92 0.31
C CYS A 388 -0.77 3.52 1.10
N GLY A 389 0.01 2.54 0.63
CA GLY A 389 1.28 2.09 1.23
C GLY A 389 2.48 2.91 0.76
N ASP A 390 3.67 2.33 0.92
CA ASP A 390 4.96 2.97 0.62
C ASP A 390 5.11 3.39 -0.84
N ASP A 391 4.47 2.66 -1.75
CA ASP A 391 4.42 3.00 -3.17
C ASP A 391 3.80 4.38 -3.46
N GLY A 392 2.99 4.93 -2.54
CA GLY A 392 2.44 6.28 -2.63
C GLY A 392 3.37 7.38 -2.13
N THR A 393 4.42 7.06 -1.38
CA THR A 393 5.30 8.06 -0.77
C THR A 393 6.16 8.80 -1.79
N ALA A 394 6.45 8.19 -2.94
CA ALA A 394 7.08 8.88 -4.07
C ALA A 394 6.23 10.07 -4.55
N ALA A 395 4.91 9.86 -4.71
CA ALA A 395 3.98 10.94 -5.03
C ALA A 395 3.88 11.96 -3.89
N GLY A 396 3.82 11.49 -2.64
CA GLY A 396 3.75 12.34 -1.47
C GLY A 396 4.93 13.29 -1.33
N SER A 397 6.16 12.81 -1.49
CA SER A 397 7.37 13.65 -1.43
C SER A 397 7.37 14.72 -2.52
N ALA A 398 6.93 14.38 -3.73
CA ALA A 398 6.86 15.32 -4.85
C ALA A 398 5.76 16.36 -4.66
N LEU A 399 4.58 15.96 -4.18
CA LEU A 399 3.47 16.87 -3.86
C LEU A 399 3.82 17.79 -2.69
N TYR A 400 4.52 17.28 -1.67
CA TYR A 400 5.00 18.10 -0.56
C TYR A 400 5.94 19.20 -1.05
N PHE A 401 6.90 18.87 -1.90
CA PHE A 401 7.77 19.86 -2.50
C PHE A 401 7.00 20.89 -3.32
N LEU A 402 6.06 20.44 -4.15
CA LEU A 402 5.25 21.32 -5.00
C LEU A 402 4.42 22.33 -4.18
N HIS A 403 3.68 21.83 -3.18
CA HIS A 403 2.70 22.66 -2.48
C HIS A 403 3.30 23.40 -1.28
N LYS A 404 4.13 22.72 -0.47
CA LYS A 404 4.71 23.33 0.73
C LYS A 404 5.88 24.27 0.42
N HIS A 405 6.86 23.81 -0.40
CA HIS A 405 8.07 24.59 -0.67
C HIS A 405 7.89 25.57 -1.82
N LEU A 406 7.29 25.14 -2.91
CA LEU A 406 7.09 25.99 -4.09
C LEU A 406 5.79 26.81 -4.03
N ARG A 407 4.94 26.54 -3.03
CA ARG A 407 3.65 27.22 -2.81
C ARG A 407 2.73 27.18 -4.03
N HIS A 408 2.85 26.15 -4.85
CA HIS A 408 1.95 25.97 -5.99
C HIS A 408 0.54 25.70 -5.48
N PRO A 409 -0.51 26.31 -6.06
CA PRO A 409 -1.90 26.02 -5.69
C PRO A 409 -2.23 24.54 -5.82
N ARG A 410 -3.03 24.01 -4.92
CA ARG A 410 -3.53 22.64 -5.01
C ARG A 410 -4.41 22.50 -6.25
N GLN A 411 -4.32 21.32 -6.88
CA GLN A 411 -5.16 20.95 -8.01
C GLN A 411 -6.19 19.92 -7.55
N LYS A 412 -7.36 19.93 -8.15
CA LYS A 412 -8.35 18.86 -7.97
C LYS A 412 -8.01 17.69 -8.88
N TYR A 413 -8.24 16.51 -8.35
CA TYR A 413 -8.06 15.25 -9.07
C TYR A 413 -9.38 14.53 -9.19
N THR A 414 -9.67 14.00 -10.37
CA THR A 414 -10.75 13.03 -10.52
C THR A 414 -10.30 11.67 -9.97
N THR A 415 -11.26 10.82 -9.62
CA THR A 415 -10.97 9.44 -9.20
C THR A 415 -10.20 8.67 -10.26
N ALA A 416 -10.53 8.87 -11.54
CA ALA A 416 -9.83 8.24 -12.66
C ALA A 416 -8.36 8.68 -12.76
N GLU A 417 -8.07 9.98 -12.59
CA GLU A 417 -6.70 10.50 -12.61
C GLU A 417 -5.84 9.92 -11.50
N LEU A 418 -6.41 9.70 -10.31
CA LEU A 418 -5.70 9.07 -9.21
C LEU A 418 -5.58 7.55 -9.40
N ALA A 419 -6.62 6.89 -9.90
CA ALA A 419 -6.64 5.45 -10.08
C ALA A 419 -5.74 4.97 -11.21
N TYR A 420 -5.70 5.69 -12.34
CA TYR A 420 -5.11 5.23 -13.60
C TYR A 420 -3.96 6.13 -14.04
N SER A 421 -3.01 6.34 -13.14
CA SER A 421 -1.84 7.18 -13.36
C SER A 421 -0.56 6.41 -13.74
N GLY A 422 -0.66 5.15 -14.13
CA GLY A 422 0.47 4.35 -14.59
C GLY A 422 0.82 4.57 -16.07
N VAL A 423 1.76 3.79 -16.58
CA VAL A 423 2.22 3.90 -17.97
C VAL A 423 1.17 3.38 -18.95
N ILE A 424 0.98 4.10 -20.05
CA ILE A 424 0.23 3.62 -21.22
C ILE A 424 1.22 2.95 -22.18
N TRP A 425 1.01 1.67 -22.43
CA TRP A 425 1.87 0.86 -23.29
C TRP A 425 1.34 0.80 -24.72
N TYR A 426 2.27 0.76 -25.68
CA TYR A 426 1.93 0.53 -27.06
C TYR A 426 1.51 -0.93 -27.30
N ASP A 427 0.39 -1.14 -27.97
CA ASP A 427 -0.20 -2.45 -28.28
C ASP A 427 -0.36 -2.73 -29.78
N GLY A 428 0.09 -1.82 -30.64
CA GLY A 428 -0.11 -1.89 -32.10
C GLY A 428 0.56 -3.09 -32.79
N HIS A 429 1.46 -3.79 -32.11
CA HIS A 429 2.05 -5.04 -32.59
C HIS A 429 1.09 -6.25 -32.47
N LEU A 430 0.03 -6.13 -31.67
CA LEU A 430 -1.00 -7.17 -31.53
C LEU A 430 -2.06 -6.99 -32.61
N THR A 431 -1.88 -7.66 -33.76
CA THR A 431 -2.69 -7.43 -34.96
C THR A 431 -3.79 -8.45 -35.22
N ASP A 432 -3.73 -9.61 -34.54
CA ASP A 432 -4.56 -10.78 -34.75
C ASP A 432 -5.83 -10.87 -33.89
N GLY A 433 -6.09 -9.86 -33.03
CA GLY A 433 -7.29 -9.79 -32.22
C GLY A 433 -8.52 -9.31 -33.01
N GLU A 434 -9.68 -9.85 -32.64
CA GLU A 434 -10.97 -9.36 -33.13
C GLU A 434 -11.33 -8.01 -32.48
N PRO A 435 -12.12 -7.15 -33.12
CA PRO A 435 -12.66 -5.96 -32.47
C PRO A 435 -13.42 -6.32 -31.19
N LEU A 436 -13.24 -5.53 -30.12
CA LEU A 436 -13.93 -5.75 -28.85
C LEU A 436 -15.45 -5.62 -29.03
N ASP A 437 -16.17 -6.65 -28.65
CA ASP A 437 -17.63 -6.67 -28.53
C ASP A 437 -18.00 -6.91 -27.05
N LEU A 438 -18.54 -5.89 -26.39
CA LEU A 438 -18.91 -5.95 -24.97
C LEU A 438 -20.13 -6.87 -24.72
N ASP A 439 -21.01 -7.07 -25.71
CA ASP A 439 -22.13 -8.01 -25.58
C ASP A 439 -21.64 -9.45 -25.55
N VAL A 440 -20.67 -9.78 -26.40
CA VAL A 440 -20.00 -11.08 -26.40
C VAL A 440 -19.29 -11.31 -25.05
N VAL A 441 -18.53 -10.33 -24.56
CA VAL A 441 -17.83 -10.45 -23.26
C VAL A 441 -18.83 -10.63 -22.12
N ALA A 442 -19.95 -9.89 -22.12
CA ALA A 442 -21.00 -10.03 -21.11
C ALA A 442 -21.68 -11.41 -21.16
N ASP A 443 -21.90 -11.98 -22.35
CA ASP A 443 -22.43 -13.34 -22.53
C ASP A 443 -21.48 -14.39 -21.93
N TYR A 444 -20.18 -14.27 -22.19
CA TYR A 444 -19.18 -15.17 -21.59
C TYR A 444 -19.18 -15.07 -20.07
N LEU A 445 -19.17 -13.86 -19.50
CA LEU A 445 -19.24 -13.65 -18.05
C LEU A 445 -20.54 -14.25 -17.46
N ASN A 446 -21.68 -14.08 -18.13
CA ASN A 446 -22.96 -14.63 -17.68
C ASN A 446 -23.01 -16.18 -17.73
N ASN A 447 -22.16 -16.80 -18.56
CA ASN A 447 -21.95 -18.25 -18.68
C ASN A 447 -20.77 -18.77 -17.86
N ASP A 448 -20.43 -18.11 -16.75
CA ASP A 448 -19.36 -18.50 -15.81
C ASP A 448 -17.96 -18.65 -16.44
N LYS A 449 -17.69 -17.83 -17.47
CA LYS A 449 -16.37 -17.73 -18.07
C LYS A 449 -15.53 -16.66 -17.38
N ILE A 450 -14.20 -16.74 -17.54
CA ILE A 450 -13.25 -15.80 -16.93
C ILE A 450 -12.60 -14.96 -18.03
N VAL A 451 -12.54 -13.66 -17.79
CA VAL A 451 -11.97 -12.68 -18.72
C VAL A 451 -10.68 -12.09 -18.15
N CYS A 452 -9.59 -12.13 -18.92
CA CYS A 452 -8.44 -11.25 -18.75
C CYS A 452 -8.78 -9.89 -19.34
N TRP A 453 -8.80 -8.85 -18.52
CA TRP A 453 -9.14 -7.50 -18.92
C TRP A 453 -7.94 -6.57 -18.75
N TYR A 454 -7.44 -6.06 -19.86
CA TYR A 454 -6.35 -5.09 -19.93
C TYR A 454 -6.83 -3.85 -20.68
N ASP A 455 -6.77 -2.67 -20.05
CA ASP A 455 -7.21 -1.41 -20.66
C ASP A 455 -6.31 -0.24 -20.23
N GLY A 456 -6.05 0.68 -21.12
CA GLY A 456 -5.39 1.97 -20.89
C GLY A 456 -4.15 1.94 -19.99
N ALA A 457 -3.99 2.99 -19.19
CA ALA A 457 -2.92 3.13 -18.20
C ALA A 457 -3.09 2.14 -17.04
N SER A 458 -1.98 1.66 -16.47
CA SER A 458 -2.04 0.78 -15.29
C SER A 458 -2.53 1.54 -14.05
N GLU A 459 -3.09 0.78 -13.11
CA GLU A 459 -3.59 1.32 -11.85
C GLU A 459 -2.44 1.76 -10.95
N ASN A 460 -2.69 2.80 -10.20
CA ASN A 460 -1.88 3.25 -9.09
C ASN A 460 -2.17 2.40 -7.84
N GLY A 461 -1.11 1.94 -7.15
CA GLY A 461 -1.24 1.15 -5.94
C GLY A 461 -1.37 -0.36 -6.15
N PRO A 462 -1.60 -1.11 -5.05
CA PRO A 462 -1.52 -2.58 -5.04
C PRO A 462 -2.80 -3.28 -5.51
N ARG A 463 -3.85 -2.54 -5.85
CA ARG A 463 -5.16 -3.10 -6.24
C ARG A 463 -5.37 -3.03 -7.74
N ALA A 464 -6.04 -4.04 -8.30
CA ALA A 464 -6.59 -3.95 -9.64
C ALA A 464 -7.92 -3.22 -9.57
N LEU A 465 -8.06 -2.15 -10.34
CA LEU A 465 -9.21 -1.26 -10.33
C LEU A 465 -9.99 -1.28 -11.65
N GLY A 466 -9.73 -2.27 -12.50
CA GLY A 466 -10.46 -2.45 -13.75
C GLY A 466 -9.66 -2.17 -15.02
N HIS A 467 -8.34 -1.95 -14.91
CA HIS A 467 -7.43 -1.85 -16.06
C HIS A 467 -6.52 -3.06 -16.21
N ARG A 468 -6.15 -3.73 -15.11
CA ARG A 468 -5.33 -4.95 -15.09
C ARG A 468 -6.02 -6.00 -14.24
N SER A 469 -7.13 -6.54 -14.76
CA SER A 469 -8.10 -7.31 -13.97
C SER A 469 -8.41 -8.67 -14.57
N PHE A 470 -8.64 -9.67 -13.71
CA PHE A 470 -9.52 -10.78 -14.07
C PHE A 470 -10.95 -10.40 -13.68
N LEU A 471 -11.88 -10.58 -14.61
CA LEU A 471 -13.29 -10.37 -14.40
C LEU A 471 -14.03 -11.71 -14.48
N ALA A 472 -15.03 -11.91 -13.62
CA ALA A 472 -15.87 -13.10 -13.60
C ALA A 472 -17.25 -12.81 -12.98
N SER A 473 -18.20 -13.72 -13.19
CA SER A 473 -19.53 -13.65 -12.59
C SER A 473 -19.49 -13.98 -11.09
N PRO A 474 -20.18 -13.21 -10.22
CA PRO A 474 -20.24 -13.51 -8.79
C PRO A 474 -21.33 -14.52 -8.41
N LYS A 475 -22.21 -14.91 -9.37
CA LYS A 475 -23.45 -15.69 -9.12
C LYS A 475 -23.23 -17.09 -8.55
N ASN A 476 -22.16 -17.73 -8.96
CA ASN A 476 -21.92 -19.14 -8.64
C ASN A 476 -20.76 -19.28 -7.66
N ASN A 477 -20.98 -19.90 -6.50
CA ASN A 477 -19.95 -20.10 -5.49
C ASN A 477 -18.75 -20.91 -6.01
N SER A 478 -18.96 -21.85 -6.96
CA SER A 478 -17.90 -22.61 -7.62
C SER A 478 -16.89 -21.73 -8.38
N MET A 479 -17.26 -20.49 -8.74
CA MET A 479 -16.36 -19.55 -9.38
C MET A 479 -15.19 -19.17 -8.46
N LYS A 480 -15.42 -19.04 -7.15
CA LYS A 480 -14.35 -18.79 -6.15
C LYS A 480 -13.32 -19.91 -6.18
N ASP A 481 -13.76 -21.15 -6.15
CA ASP A 481 -12.86 -22.31 -6.18
C ASP A 481 -12.14 -22.44 -7.52
N LYS A 482 -12.87 -22.26 -8.62
CA LYS A 482 -12.31 -22.25 -9.98
C LYS A 482 -11.19 -21.22 -10.11
N MET A 483 -11.43 -19.99 -9.69
CA MET A 483 -10.43 -18.91 -9.79
C MET A 483 -9.26 -19.12 -8.84
N ASN A 484 -9.47 -19.57 -7.59
CA ASN A 484 -8.37 -19.83 -6.66
C ASN A 484 -7.50 -21.00 -7.10
N ALA A 485 -8.10 -22.09 -7.57
CA ALA A 485 -7.36 -23.31 -7.94
C ALA A 485 -6.70 -23.23 -9.33
N ARG A 486 -7.36 -22.62 -10.33
CA ARG A 486 -6.94 -22.70 -11.73
C ARG A 486 -6.30 -21.43 -12.28
N VAL A 487 -6.60 -20.28 -11.67
CA VAL A 487 -6.14 -18.97 -12.17
C VAL A 487 -5.17 -18.32 -11.21
N LYS A 488 -5.54 -18.20 -9.93
CA LYS A 488 -4.72 -17.50 -8.93
C LYS A 488 -3.71 -18.38 -8.22
N PHE A 489 -3.92 -19.68 -8.14
CA PHE A 489 -3.07 -20.66 -7.42
C PHE A 489 -2.72 -20.21 -6.00
N ARG A 490 -3.74 -19.76 -5.23
CA ARG A 490 -3.55 -19.17 -3.91
C ARG A 490 -4.40 -19.87 -2.85
N GLU A 491 -4.27 -19.42 -1.62
CA GLU A 491 -4.94 -19.95 -0.45
C GLU A 491 -6.49 -19.91 -0.63
N TRP A 492 -7.16 -21.01 -0.32
CA TRP A 492 -8.61 -21.23 -0.55
C TRP A 492 -9.50 -20.25 0.22
N TYR A 493 -9.05 -19.77 1.39
CA TYR A 493 -9.83 -18.88 2.25
C TYR A 493 -9.85 -17.42 1.74
N ARG A 494 -9.04 -17.05 0.78
CA ARG A 494 -8.99 -15.68 0.28
C ARG A 494 -10.22 -15.35 -0.57
N PRO A 495 -10.97 -14.27 -0.23
CA PRO A 495 -12.13 -13.84 -1.01
C PRO A 495 -11.74 -13.15 -2.31
N PHE A 496 -12.71 -12.99 -3.20
CA PHE A 496 -12.64 -12.11 -4.34
C PHE A 496 -13.42 -10.83 -4.08
N ALA A 497 -12.98 -9.72 -4.70
CA ALA A 497 -13.57 -8.41 -4.54
C ALA A 497 -14.65 -8.18 -5.61
N PRO A 498 -15.84 -7.68 -5.25
CA PRO A 498 -16.82 -7.20 -6.21
C PRO A 498 -16.46 -5.79 -6.71
N ILE A 499 -16.73 -5.53 -7.98
CA ILE A 499 -16.90 -4.20 -8.56
C ILE A 499 -18.36 -4.01 -8.87
N VAL A 500 -18.96 -2.89 -8.44
CA VAL A 500 -20.38 -2.60 -8.52
C VAL A 500 -20.59 -1.21 -9.12
N LEU A 501 -21.64 -1.02 -9.91
CA LEU A 501 -22.09 0.32 -10.35
C LEU A 501 -22.39 1.17 -9.11
N ALA A 502 -21.80 2.37 -9.03
CA ALA A 502 -21.83 3.20 -7.81
C ALA A 502 -23.25 3.51 -7.34
N GLU A 503 -24.17 3.84 -8.26
CA GLU A 503 -25.57 4.13 -8.00
C GLU A 503 -26.39 2.91 -7.54
N ARG A 504 -25.85 1.69 -7.73
CA ARG A 504 -26.47 0.43 -7.30
C ARG A 504 -25.83 -0.13 -6.02
N ALA A 505 -24.74 0.48 -5.55
CA ALA A 505 -23.95 -0.07 -4.44
C ALA A 505 -24.78 -0.24 -3.15
N GLN A 506 -25.64 0.74 -2.82
CA GLN A 506 -26.50 0.69 -1.64
C GLN A 506 -27.59 -0.39 -1.69
N ASP A 507 -27.98 -0.87 -2.88
CA ASP A 507 -28.93 -1.98 -3.01
C ASP A 507 -28.34 -3.33 -2.57
N TRP A 508 -27.00 -3.43 -2.60
CA TRP A 508 -26.24 -4.66 -2.40
C TRP A 508 -25.38 -4.67 -1.14
N PHE A 509 -24.96 -3.51 -0.67
CA PHE A 509 -24.00 -3.37 0.43
C PHE A 509 -24.48 -2.35 1.48
N VAL A 510 -24.04 -2.56 2.72
CA VAL A 510 -24.32 -1.64 3.85
C VAL A 510 -23.27 -0.51 3.83
N MET A 511 -23.53 0.49 3.01
CA MET A 511 -22.66 1.65 2.83
C MET A 511 -23.45 2.84 2.29
N ASP A 512 -22.99 4.05 2.59
CA ASP A 512 -23.50 5.33 2.11
C ASP A 512 -22.39 6.25 1.55
N PHE A 513 -21.23 5.66 1.27
CA PHE A 513 -20.05 6.31 0.73
C PHE A 513 -19.49 5.57 -0.48
N GLU A 514 -18.69 6.23 -1.29
CA GLU A 514 -17.96 5.60 -2.39
C GLU A 514 -16.64 4.97 -1.93
N THR A 515 -16.27 3.85 -2.54
CA THR A 515 -14.99 3.17 -2.32
C THR A 515 -14.35 2.76 -3.65
N PRO A 516 -13.87 3.73 -4.45
CA PRO A 516 -13.40 3.46 -5.81
C PRO A 516 -12.08 2.67 -5.86
N TYR A 517 -11.33 2.62 -4.77
CA TYR A 517 -9.98 2.03 -4.73
C TYR A 517 -9.88 0.68 -4.01
N MET A 518 -11.00 0.01 -3.71
CA MET A 518 -11.03 -1.27 -2.97
C MET A 518 -10.36 -1.20 -1.59
N LEU A 519 -10.52 -0.13 -0.86
CA LEU A 519 -9.91 0.09 0.45
C LEU A 519 -10.88 -0.07 1.63
N HIS A 520 -12.11 -0.52 1.38
CA HIS A 520 -13.12 -0.83 2.41
C HIS A 520 -13.70 -2.21 2.21
N THR A 521 -13.92 -2.91 3.32
CA THR A 521 -14.68 -4.16 3.37
C THR A 521 -16.02 -3.86 4.04
N VAL A 522 -17.12 -4.05 3.33
CA VAL A 522 -18.46 -3.69 3.78
C VAL A 522 -19.38 -4.92 3.86
N PRO A 523 -20.37 -4.97 4.76
CA PRO A 523 -21.33 -6.07 4.80
C PRO A 523 -22.21 -6.11 3.55
N SER A 524 -22.47 -7.31 3.01
CA SER A 524 -23.41 -7.50 1.90
C SER A 524 -24.86 -7.64 2.42
N LYS A 525 -25.79 -7.00 1.74
CA LYS A 525 -27.23 -7.15 1.96
C LYS A 525 -27.81 -8.40 1.28
N LYS A 526 -27.12 -8.89 0.22
CA LYS A 526 -27.55 -10.00 -0.63
C LYS A 526 -26.42 -11.03 -0.86
N PRO A 527 -25.85 -11.61 0.21
CA PRO A 527 -24.67 -12.47 0.07
C PRO A 527 -24.92 -13.74 -0.73
N PHE A 528 -26.15 -14.23 -0.75
CA PHE A 528 -26.52 -15.45 -1.48
C PHE A 528 -26.68 -15.23 -2.99
N ASP A 529 -26.88 -13.98 -3.43
CA ASP A 529 -26.99 -13.65 -4.85
C ASP A 529 -25.60 -13.47 -5.50
N ILE A 530 -24.57 -13.17 -4.69
CA ILE A 530 -23.18 -12.96 -5.12
C ILE A 530 -22.17 -13.80 -4.32
N PRO A 531 -22.40 -15.10 -4.12
CA PRO A 531 -21.65 -15.93 -3.16
C PRO A 531 -20.16 -16.04 -3.48
N ALA A 532 -19.75 -15.85 -4.75
CA ALA A 532 -18.34 -15.89 -5.12
C ALA A 532 -17.58 -14.58 -4.85
N ALA A 533 -18.29 -13.49 -4.57
CA ALA A 533 -17.71 -12.16 -4.30
C ALA A 533 -17.84 -11.71 -2.85
N VAL A 534 -18.34 -12.57 -1.96
CA VAL A 534 -18.42 -12.32 -0.51
C VAL A 534 -17.53 -13.28 0.27
N HIS A 535 -17.12 -12.85 1.44
CA HIS A 535 -16.35 -13.66 2.37
C HIS A 535 -17.29 -14.51 3.27
N ILE A 536 -16.70 -15.38 4.11
CA ILE A 536 -17.48 -16.29 4.97
C ILE A 536 -18.34 -15.54 6.00
N ASP A 537 -17.97 -14.34 6.37
CA ASP A 537 -18.68 -13.44 7.29
C ASP A 537 -19.72 -12.56 6.58
N ASN A 538 -20.00 -12.82 5.30
CA ASN A 538 -20.85 -12.04 4.41
C ASN A 538 -20.36 -10.61 4.14
N SER A 539 -19.10 -10.31 4.41
CA SER A 539 -18.47 -9.05 4.01
C SER A 539 -17.86 -9.12 2.60
N ALA A 540 -17.63 -7.97 2.00
CA ALA A 540 -17.00 -7.86 0.68
C ALA A 540 -16.12 -6.62 0.59
N ARG A 541 -14.93 -6.74 -0.02
CA ARG A 541 -14.05 -5.62 -0.31
C ARG A 541 -14.48 -4.97 -1.62
N VAL A 542 -15.36 -3.99 -1.52
CA VAL A 542 -16.08 -3.41 -2.66
C VAL A 542 -15.24 -2.38 -3.41
N GLN A 543 -15.40 -2.38 -4.74
CA GLN A 543 -15.06 -1.25 -5.59
C GLN A 543 -16.35 -0.65 -6.14
N THR A 544 -16.62 0.63 -5.88
CA THR A 544 -17.67 1.39 -6.58
C THR A 544 -17.11 1.95 -7.88
N LEU A 545 -17.90 1.88 -8.95
CA LEU A 545 -17.54 2.33 -10.28
C LEU A 545 -18.59 3.30 -10.82
N THR A 546 -18.20 4.52 -11.13
CA THR A 546 -19.04 5.45 -11.90
C THR A 546 -18.63 5.41 -13.39
N LYS A 547 -19.49 5.91 -14.23
CA LYS A 547 -19.20 5.99 -15.68
C LYS A 547 -18.00 6.88 -15.97
N GLU A 548 -17.82 7.94 -15.21
CA GLU A 548 -16.69 8.89 -15.32
C GLU A 548 -15.36 8.25 -14.94
N HIS A 549 -15.38 7.25 -14.05
CA HIS A 549 -14.15 6.55 -13.65
C HIS A 549 -13.64 5.65 -14.78
N ASN A 550 -14.53 4.85 -15.39
CA ASN A 550 -14.16 3.94 -16.46
C ASN A 550 -15.42 3.56 -17.27
N GLU A 551 -15.70 4.32 -18.31
CA GLU A 551 -16.90 4.14 -19.14
C GLU A 551 -16.99 2.75 -19.78
N LYS A 552 -15.87 2.20 -20.25
CA LYS A 552 -15.83 0.91 -20.93
C LYS A 552 -16.23 -0.24 -19.98
N LEU A 553 -15.65 -0.28 -18.80
CA LEU A 553 -15.95 -1.29 -17.79
C LEU A 553 -17.34 -1.09 -17.19
N TYR A 554 -17.74 0.16 -16.99
CA TYR A 554 -19.08 0.52 -16.56
C TYR A 554 -20.13 -0.05 -17.55
N THR A 555 -19.96 0.20 -18.84
CA THR A 555 -20.85 -0.32 -19.90
C THR A 555 -20.86 -1.86 -19.95
N LEU A 556 -19.70 -2.50 -19.72
CA LEU A 556 -19.66 -3.96 -19.61
C LEU A 556 -20.50 -4.49 -18.43
N ILE A 557 -20.47 -3.81 -17.28
CA ILE A 557 -21.26 -4.20 -16.12
C ILE A 557 -22.76 -3.94 -16.37
N GLU A 558 -23.15 -2.84 -17.04
CA GLU A 558 -24.55 -2.61 -17.46
C GLU A 558 -25.05 -3.76 -18.35
N LYS A 559 -24.28 -4.15 -19.37
CA LYS A 559 -24.63 -5.28 -20.25
C LYS A 559 -24.69 -6.63 -19.51
N PHE A 560 -23.85 -6.82 -18.53
CA PHE A 560 -23.91 -7.99 -17.66
C PHE A 560 -25.15 -7.96 -16.76
N GLU A 561 -25.54 -6.81 -16.22
CA GLU A 561 -26.77 -6.62 -15.44
C GLU A 561 -28.01 -6.93 -16.27
N GLU A 562 -28.10 -6.46 -17.52
CA GLU A 562 -29.21 -6.77 -18.43
C GLU A 562 -29.43 -8.27 -18.61
N LYS A 563 -28.35 -9.07 -18.61
CA LYS A 563 -28.39 -10.52 -18.80
C LYS A 563 -28.59 -11.30 -17.50
N SER A 564 -28.05 -10.80 -16.40
CA SER A 564 -27.95 -11.53 -15.12
C SER A 564 -28.87 -11.01 -14.02
N GLY A 565 -29.33 -9.76 -14.12
CA GLY A 565 -29.99 -9.02 -13.04
C GLY A 565 -29.06 -8.53 -11.93
N ILE A 566 -27.72 -8.63 -12.11
CA ILE A 566 -26.73 -8.32 -11.09
C ILE A 566 -25.74 -7.25 -11.61
N PRO A 567 -25.70 -6.04 -11.03
CA PRO A 567 -24.81 -4.94 -11.45
C PRO A 567 -23.39 -5.09 -10.88
N ILE A 568 -22.89 -6.33 -10.78
CA ILE A 568 -21.64 -6.66 -10.06
C ILE A 568 -20.85 -7.71 -10.84
N LEU A 569 -19.55 -7.48 -10.98
CA LEU A 569 -18.60 -8.49 -11.39
C LEU A 569 -17.57 -8.75 -10.26
N ILE A 570 -16.96 -9.92 -10.26
CA ILE A 570 -15.70 -10.14 -9.54
C ILE A 570 -14.61 -9.34 -10.26
N ASN A 571 -13.84 -8.55 -9.52
CA ASN A 571 -12.64 -7.90 -9.97
C ASN A 571 -11.44 -8.32 -9.12
N THR A 572 -10.45 -8.94 -9.74
CA THR A 572 -9.20 -9.31 -9.06
C THR A 572 -8.00 -9.08 -9.98
N SER A 573 -6.85 -8.81 -9.36
CA SER A 573 -5.62 -8.44 -10.06
C SER A 573 -5.22 -9.44 -11.17
N LEU A 574 -4.77 -8.92 -12.30
CA LEU A 574 -4.31 -9.70 -13.45
C LEU A 574 -2.87 -10.21 -13.18
N ASN A 575 -2.75 -11.28 -12.39
CA ASN A 575 -1.51 -11.96 -12.03
C ASN A 575 -1.80 -13.34 -11.44
N VAL A 576 -0.81 -14.21 -11.40
CA VAL A 576 -0.84 -15.48 -10.66
C VAL A 576 -0.08 -15.36 -9.33
N LYS A 577 -0.07 -16.44 -8.52
CA LYS A 577 0.64 -16.48 -7.23
C LYS A 577 2.12 -16.11 -7.39
N GLY A 578 2.58 -15.21 -6.54
CA GLY A 578 3.98 -14.79 -6.48
C GLY A 578 4.38 -13.70 -7.47
N GLU A 579 3.52 -13.35 -8.42
CA GLU A 579 3.80 -12.31 -9.41
C GLU A 579 3.12 -10.97 -9.07
N PRO A 580 3.74 -9.83 -9.46
CA PRO A 580 3.05 -8.54 -9.50
C PRO A 580 1.91 -8.54 -10.52
N ILE A 581 1.05 -7.54 -10.45
CA ILE A 581 0.04 -7.26 -11.48
C ILE A 581 0.78 -7.05 -12.83
N VAL A 582 0.23 -7.57 -13.92
CA VAL A 582 0.81 -7.37 -15.26
C VAL A 582 0.92 -5.88 -15.57
N GLU A 583 1.95 -5.50 -16.33
CA GLU A 583 2.16 -4.11 -16.72
C GLU A 583 1.92 -3.92 -18.22
N SER A 584 2.64 -4.65 -19.05
CA SER A 584 2.58 -4.52 -20.50
C SER A 584 1.50 -5.39 -21.16
N PRO A 585 1.09 -5.09 -22.41
CA PRO A 585 0.24 -5.97 -23.19
C PRO A 585 0.83 -7.38 -23.37
N ASP A 586 2.15 -7.48 -23.53
CA ASP A 586 2.85 -8.76 -23.67
C ASP A 586 2.78 -9.59 -22.39
N ASP A 587 2.86 -8.96 -21.22
CA ASP A 587 2.62 -9.66 -19.94
C ASP A 587 1.22 -10.26 -19.90
N ALA A 588 0.20 -9.50 -20.37
CA ALA A 588 -1.18 -9.97 -20.40
C ALA A 588 -1.37 -11.14 -21.37
N VAL A 589 -0.77 -11.07 -22.57
CA VAL A 589 -0.77 -12.16 -23.54
C VAL A 589 -0.09 -13.41 -22.99
N ASN A 590 1.06 -13.25 -22.35
CA ASN A 590 1.81 -14.35 -21.74
C ASN A 590 1.00 -15.00 -20.59
N LEU A 591 0.35 -14.18 -19.77
CA LEU A 591 -0.51 -14.65 -18.69
C LEU A 591 -1.73 -15.41 -19.25
N PHE A 592 -2.38 -14.88 -20.28
CA PHE A 592 -3.51 -15.52 -20.94
C PHE A 592 -3.14 -16.90 -21.51
N LYS A 593 -2.01 -17.01 -22.21
CA LYS A 593 -1.55 -18.28 -22.80
C LYS A 593 -1.34 -19.39 -21.77
N ARG A 594 -0.85 -19.06 -20.57
CA ARG A 594 -0.49 -20.01 -19.51
C ARG A 594 -1.56 -20.21 -18.43
N SER A 595 -2.67 -19.47 -18.47
CA SER A 595 -3.75 -19.57 -17.48
C SER A 595 -5.01 -20.19 -18.07
N ASP A 596 -5.85 -20.78 -17.21
CA ASP A 596 -7.14 -21.39 -17.59
C ASP A 596 -8.26 -20.32 -17.60
N VAL A 597 -8.16 -19.40 -18.57
CA VAL A 597 -9.12 -18.32 -18.78
C VAL A 597 -9.65 -18.35 -20.22
N ASP A 598 -10.82 -17.80 -20.44
CA ASP A 598 -11.57 -18.00 -21.67
C ASP A 598 -11.37 -16.87 -22.70
N ILE A 599 -11.26 -15.63 -22.24
CA ILE A 599 -11.11 -14.44 -23.10
C ILE A 599 -9.97 -13.55 -22.59
N LEU A 600 -9.21 -12.97 -23.52
CA LEU A 600 -8.32 -11.84 -23.30
C LEU A 600 -8.90 -10.62 -24.00
N VAL A 601 -9.03 -9.52 -23.27
CA VAL A 601 -9.30 -8.19 -23.81
C VAL A 601 -8.06 -7.33 -23.62
N ILE A 602 -7.58 -6.68 -24.68
CA ILE A 602 -6.56 -5.64 -24.62
C ILE A 602 -7.09 -4.43 -25.36
N ASN A 603 -7.40 -3.38 -24.60
CA ASN A 603 -7.97 -2.13 -25.10
C ASN A 603 -9.24 -2.36 -25.93
N ASN A 604 -9.15 -2.26 -27.26
CA ASN A 604 -10.29 -2.39 -28.18
C ASN A 604 -10.27 -3.70 -29.00
N LYS A 605 -9.50 -4.69 -28.54
CA LYS A 605 -9.38 -6.01 -29.17
C LYS A 605 -9.67 -7.12 -28.19
N MET A 606 -10.15 -8.25 -28.69
CA MET A 606 -10.37 -9.45 -27.90
C MET A 606 -9.83 -10.70 -28.60
N TRP A 607 -9.44 -11.68 -27.80
CA TRP A 607 -9.01 -13.01 -28.20
C TRP A 607 -9.80 -14.03 -27.39
N ILE A 608 -10.42 -14.97 -28.06
CA ILE A 608 -11.19 -16.06 -27.46
C ILE A 608 -10.38 -17.34 -27.59
N LYS A 609 -10.17 -18.05 -26.48
CA LYS A 609 -9.61 -19.41 -26.55
C LYS A 609 -10.64 -20.33 -27.19
N ASN A 610 -10.29 -20.93 -28.32
CA ASN A 610 -11.07 -22.02 -28.86
C ASN A 610 -11.07 -23.18 -27.87
N ALA A 611 -12.26 -23.73 -27.57
CA ALA A 611 -12.45 -24.85 -26.66
C ALA A 611 -11.75 -26.12 -27.15
#